data_d53e578c06b920d4650afbcf853b10d1
#
_entry.id   d53e578c06b920d4650afbcf853b10d1
#
_cell.length_a   1.000
_cell.length_b   1.000
_cell.length_c   1.000
_cell.angle_alpha   90.00
_cell.angle_beta   90.00
_cell.angle_gamma   90.00
#
_symmetry.space_group_name_H-M   'P 1'
#
loop_
_entity.id
_entity.type
_entity.pdbx_description
1 polymer ?
#
loop_
_entity_poly.entity_id
_entity_poly.type
_entity_poly.pdbx_seq_one_letter_code
_entity_poly.pdbx_strand_id
1 'polypeptide(L)'
;DLGGSKIVIGDGPDRARLTGLYDDTRFLGYKFGRELARHLAGADVFVFPSKTDTFGIVMLEAMACGLPVAALPVTGPIDVVRQGTTGILDQDLGRACQRALALDRENCRQYAELHCWRKSADQFVSHLAPRTPLGLEQPV
;
A
#
# COMPACT_ATOMS: atom_id res chain seq x y z
N ASP A 1 -12.64 -9.80 -17.17
CA ASP A 1 -13.58 -8.97 -16.40
C ASP A 1 -13.74 -9.55 -15.01
N LEU A 2 -13.57 -8.70 -13.99
CA LEU A 2 -13.77 -9.06 -12.58
C LEU A 2 -15.19 -8.69 -12.17
N GLY A 3 -15.96 -9.63 -11.64
CA GLY A 3 -17.23 -9.35 -11.00
C GLY A 3 -17.06 -8.46 -9.75
N GLY A 4 -18.16 -7.92 -9.25
CA GLY A 4 -18.19 -7.09 -8.04
C GLY A 4 -18.08 -5.59 -8.29
N SER A 5 -18.16 -4.81 -7.21
CA SER A 5 -18.06 -3.34 -7.26
C SER A 5 -16.63 -2.88 -7.46
N LYS A 6 -16.42 -1.94 -8.37
CA LYS A 6 -15.11 -1.35 -8.63
C LYS A 6 -15.10 0.10 -8.17
N ILE A 7 -14.13 0.46 -7.35
CA ILE A 7 -13.99 1.82 -6.80
C ILE A 7 -12.57 2.31 -7.07
N VAL A 8 -12.47 3.51 -7.64
CA VAL A 8 -11.21 4.22 -7.84
C VAL A 8 -11.18 5.43 -6.90
N ILE A 9 -10.14 5.51 -6.08
CA ILE A 9 -9.88 6.64 -5.19
C ILE A 9 -8.64 7.36 -5.69
N GLY A 10 -8.75 8.64 -5.89
CA GLY A 10 -7.71 9.51 -6.45
C GLY A 10 -8.26 10.38 -7.56
N ASP A 11 -7.40 11.23 -8.10
CA ASP A 11 -7.71 12.12 -9.20
C ASP A 11 -6.51 12.25 -10.14
N GLY A 12 -6.76 12.69 -11.37
CA GLY A 12 -5.72 12.86 -12.36
C GLY A 12 -6.29 13.26 -13.73
N PRO A 13 -5.43 13.58 -14.68
CA PRO A 13 -5.85 14.07 -16.00
C PRO A 13 -6.71 13.08 -16.77
N ASP A 14 -6.55 11.78 -16.51
CA ASP A 14 -7.30 10.72 -17.21
C ASP A 14 -8.68 10.43 -16.59
N ARG A 15 -9.03 11.03 -15.45
CA ARG A 15 -10.25 10.71 -14.73
C ARG A 15 -11.50 10.84 -15.62
N ALA A 16 -11.66 11.97 -16.32
CA ALA A 16 -12.82 12.20 -17.16
C ALA A 16 -12.94 11.15 -18.28
N ARG A 17 -11.83 10.82 -18.91
CA ARG A 17 -11.74 9.77 -19.95
C ARG A 17 -12.11 8.39 -19.39
N LEU A 18 -11.55 8.03 -18.25
CA LEU A 18 -11.81 6.72 -17.61
C LEU A 18 -13.25 6.60 -17.12
N THR A 19 -13.82 7.67 -16.54
CA THR A 19 -15.22 7.67 -16.12
C THR A 19 -16.17 7.46 -17.31
N GLY A 20 -15.83 7.99 -18.48
CA GLY A 20 -16.64 7.78 -19.70
C GLY A 20 -16.47 6.40 -20.33
N LEU A 21 -15.40 5.66 -20.00
CA LEU A 21 -15.13 4.31 -20.53
C LEU A 21 -15.64 3.18 -19.62
N TYR A 22 -15.76 3.43 -18.32
CA TYR A 22 -16.10 2.42 -17.32
C TYR A 22 -17.25 2.90 -16.45
N ASP A 23 -18.47 2.70 -16.92
CA ASP A 23 -19.74 3.10 -16.27
C ASP A 23 -20.05 2.25 -15.03
N ASP A 24 -19.49 1.04 -14.95
CA ASP A 24 -19.56 0.12 -13.81
C ASP A 24 -18.58 0.45 -12.67
N THR A 25 -17.74 1.48 -12.85
CA THR A 25 -16.70 1.87 -11.91
C THR A 25 -17.00 3.21 -11.23
N ARG A 26 -16.93 3.24 -9.91
CA ARG A 26 -17.18 4.46 -9.14
C ARG A 26 -15.88 5.22 -8.89
N PHE A 27 -15.77 6.43 -9.44
CA PHE A 27 -14.63 7.33 -9.26
C PHE A 27 -14.94 8.34 -8.14
N LEU A 28 -14.35 8.19 -6.97
CA LEU A 28 -14.67 8.97 -5.76
C LEU A 28 -13.81 10.23 -5.59
N GLY A 29 -12.83 10.47 -6.47
CA GLY A 29 -11.85 11.55 -6.29
C GLY A 29 -10.91 11.31 -5.12
N TYR A 30 -10.21 12.37 -4.70
CA TYR A 30 -9.31 12.28 -3.55
C TYR A 30 -10.07 11.99 -2.25
N LYS A 31 -9.50 11.10 -1.42
CA LYS A 31 -9.95 10.79 -0.06
C LYS A 31 -8.74 10.79 0.86
N PHE A 32 -8.92 11.27 2.09
CA PHE A 32 -7.82 11.41 3.04
C PHE A 32 -8.24 10.92 4.44
N GLY A 33 -7.25 10.57 5.26
CA GLY A 33 -7.42 10.26 6.66
C GLY A 33 -8.52 9.22 6.92
N ARG A 34 -9.46 9.54 7.82
CA ARG A 34 -10.52 8.61 8.23
C ARG A 34 -11.49 8.23 7.11
N GLU A 35 -11.70 9.13 6.14
CA GLU A 35 -12.58 8.84 5.00
C GLU A 35 -11.95 7.78 4.09
N LEU A 36 -10.65 7.95 3.76
CA LEU A 36 -9.89 6.94 3.01
C LEU A 36 -9.89 5.60 3.74
N ALA A 37 -9.58 5.59 5.03
CA ALA A 37 -9.56 4.37 5.82
C ALA A 37 -10.92 3.64 5.84
N ARG A 38 -12.05 4.35 5.87
CA ARG A 38 -13.38 3.74 5.79
C ARG A 38 -13.62 3.06 4.44
N HIS A 39 -13.21 3.70 3.34
CA HIS A 39 -13.35 3.09 2.02
C HIS A 39 -12.47 1.84 1.90
N LEU A 40 -11.22 1.91 2.36
CA LEU A 40 -10.33 0.75 2.38
C LEU A 40 -10.90 -0.37 3.25
N ALA A 41 -11.31 -0.09 4.50
CA ALA A 41 -11.84 -1.13 5.40
C ALA A 41 -13.12 -1.81 4.86
N GLY A 42 -13.91 -1.11 4.04
CA GLY A 42 -15.13 -1.63 3.42
C GLY A 42 -14.90 -2.38 2.11
N ALA A 43 -13.68 -2.46 1.60
CA ALA A 43 -13.35 -3.21 0.39
C ALA A 43 -12.88 -4.64 0.73
N ASP A 44 -12.75 -5.49 -0.28
CA ASP A 44 -12.32 -6.88 -0.15
C ASP A 44 -10.88 -7.11 -0.62
N VAL A 45 -10.43 -6.38 -1.65
CA VAL A 45 -9.08 -6.44 -2.22
C VAL A 45 -8.63 -5.04 -2.63
N PHE A 46 -7.38 -4.71 -2.37
CA PHE A 46 -6.71 -3.52 -2.89
C PHE A 46 -5.95 -3.88 -4.17
N VAL A 47 -6.35 -3.29 -5.30
CA VAL A 47 -5.70 -3.53 -6.60
C VAL A 47 -4.68 -2.44 -6.85
N PHE A 48 -3.43 -2.84 -7.05
CA PHE A 48 -2.31 -1.94 -7.35
C PHE A 48 -1.75 -2.23 -8.75
N PRO A 49 -2.27 -1.56 -9.82
CA PRO A 49 -1.94 -1.87 -11.20
C PRO A 49 -0.66 -1.19 -11.69
N SER A 50 0.07 -0.50 -10.81
CA SER A 50 1.29 0.23 -11.18
C SER A 50 2.34 -0.72 -11.76
N LYS A 51 2.96 -0.29 -12.86
CA LYS A 51 4.08 -1.00 -13.51
C LYS A 51 5.44 -0.49 -13.02
N THR A 52 5.45 0.64 -12.36
CA THR A 52 6.66 1.30 -11.85
C THR A 52 6.32 1.97 -10.52
N ASP A 53 6.98 1.58 -9.46
CA ASP A 53 6.87 2.24 -8.16
C ASP A 53 8.18 2.07 -7.41
N THR A 54 8.50 3.00 -6.51
CA THR A 54 9.70 2.89 -5.68
C THR A 54 9.46 2.03 -4.45
N PHE A 55 8.30 2.16 -3.80
CA PHE A 55 7.96 1.41 -2.60
C PHE A 55 6.46 1.07 -2.51
N GLY A 56 5.56 2.03 -2.83
CA GLY A 56 4.12 1.82 -2.80
C GLY A 56 3.53 1.81 -1.39
N ILE A 57 3.76 2.88 -0.61
CA ILE A 57 3.26 3.03 0.77
C ILE A 57 1.75 2.80 0.89
N VAL A 58 0.98 3.09 -0.16
CA VAL A 58 -0.47 2.87 -0.22
C VAL A 58 -0.86 1.40 -0.03
N MET A 59 0.03 0.46 -0.36
CA MET A 59 -0.20 -0.97 -0.11
C MET A 59 -0.15 -1.27 1.39
N LEU A 60 0.76 -0.65 2.14
CA LEU A 60 0.80 -0.77 3.61
C LEU A 60 -0.42 -0.12 4.26
N GLU A 61 -0.90 1.01 3.73
CA GLU A 61 -2.15 1.64 4.19
C GLU A 61 -3.36 0.73 3.97
N ALA A 62 -3.44 0.08 2.82
CA ALA A 62 -4.48 -0.91 2.54
C ALA A 62 -4.39 -2.12 3.49
N MET A 63 -3.19 -2.68 3.67
CA MET A 63 -2.95 -3.79 4.61
C MET A 63 -3.30 -3.41 6.06
N ALA A 64 -3.01 -2.17 6.49
CA ALA A 64 -3.39 -1.67 7.82
C ALA A 64 -4.91 -1.64 8.02
N CYS A 65 -5.67 -1.49 6.94
CA CYS A 65 -7.13 -1.62 6.93
C CYS A 65 -7.61 -3.08 6.76
N GLY A 66 -6.68 -4.03 6.74
CA GLY A 66 -6.97 -5.45 6.56
C GLY A 66 -7.25 -5.84 5.12
N LEU A 67 -6.78 -5.08 4.10
CA LEU A 67 -6.99 -5.44 2.71
C LEU A 67 -5.82 -6.25 2.18
N PRO A 68 -6.06 -7.45 1.62
CA PRO A 68 -5.09 -8.12 0.79
C PRO A 68 -4.81 -7.32 -0.49
N VAL A 69 -3.56 -7.34 -0.94
CA VAL A 69 -3.11 -6.61 -2.13
C VAL A 69 -3.04 -7.54 -3.34
N ALA A 70 -3.56 -7.08 -4.47
CA ALA A 70 -3.33 -7.68 -5.79
C ALA A 70 -2.47 -6.72 -6.62
N ALA A 71 -1.28 -7.13 -7.03
CA ALA A 71 -0.34 -6.28 -7.74
C ALA A 71 0.47 -7.04 -8.80
N LEU A 72 1.12 -6.27 -9.69
CA LEU A 72 2.11 -6.81 -10.62
C LEU A 72 3.42 -7.14 -9.87
N PRO A 73 4.17 -8.18 -10.28
CA PRO A 73 5.46 -8.53 -9.69
C PRO A 73 6.59 -7.61 -10.21
N VAL A 74 6.54 -6.34 -9.81
CA VAL A 74 7.50 -5.29 -10.18
C VAL A 74 8.12 -4.68 -8.92
N THR A 75 9.17 -3.87 -9.09
CA THR A 75 9.80 -3.10 -7.98
C THR A 75 8.75 -2.32 -7.21
N GLY A 76 8.89 -2.27 -5.91
CA GLY A 76 7.90 -1.76 -4.97
C GLY A 76 6.99 -2.88 -4.46
N PRO A 77 6.03 -3.41 -5.24
CA PRO A 77 5.21 -4.54 -4.81
C PRO A 77 5.99 -5.77 -4.34
N ILE A 78 7.08 -6.17 -5.02
CA ILE A 78 7.88 -7.33 -4.61
C ILE A 78 8.55 -7.15 -3.24
N ASP A 79 8.81 -5.92 -2.84
CA ASP A 79 9.46 -5.60 -1.56
C ASP A 79 8.46 -5.51 -0.40
N VAL A 80 7.20 -5.15 -0.71
CA VAL A 80 6.16 -4.85 0.28
C VAL A 80 5.19 -6.02 0.48
N VAL A 81 4.81 -6.72 -0.60
CA VAL A 81 3.78 -7.77 -0.54
C VAL A 81 4.40 -9.11 -0.18
N ARG A 82 3.88 -9.76 0.85
CA ARG A 82 4.20 -11.15 1.20
C ARG A 82 3.27 -12.08 0.42
N GLN A 83 3.82 -12.71 -0.62
CA GLN A 83 3.09 -13.60 -1.53
C GLN A 83 2.31 -14.67 -0.78
N GLY A 84 1.00 -14.74 -1.02
CA GLY A 84 0.11 -15.72 -0.39
C GLY A 84 -0.26 -15.43 1.07
N THR A 85 0.22 -14.34 1.64
CA THR A 85 -0.08 -13.94 3.03
C THR A 85 -0.75 -12.57 3.08
N THR A 86 -0.10 -11.53 2.54
CA THR A 86 -0.65 -10.16 2.53
C THR A 86 -1.13 -9.72 1.16
N GLY A 87 -0.88 -10.52 0.13
CA GLY A 87 -1.32 -10.24 -1.22
C GLY A 87 -0.86 -11.29 -2.22
N ILE A 88 -1.24 -11.06 -3.46
CA ILE A 88 -0.87 -11.89 -4.61
C ILE A 88 -0.20 -11.02 -5.66
N LEU A 89 1.01 -11.40 -6.02
CA LEU A 89 1.74 -10.85 -7.15
C LEU A 89 1.57 -11.77 -8.34
N ASP A 90 1.02 -11.25 -9.43
CA ASP A 90 0.81 -12.01 -10.67
C ASP A 90 0.85 -11.04 -11.86
N GLN A 91 1.37 -11.52 -13.03
CA GLN A 91 1.32 -10.76 -14.27
C GLN A 91 -0.12 -10.53 -14.75
N ASP A 92 -1.03 -11.43 -14.40
CA ASP A 92 -2.47 -11.29 -14.58
C ASP A 92 -3.10 -10.73 -13.31
N LEU A 93 -3.40 -9.43 -13.31
CA LEU A 93 -4.05 -8.74 -12.18
C LEU A 93 -5.44 -9.31 -11.85
N GLY A 94 -6.17 -9.81 -12.85
CA GLY A 94 -7.47 -10.45 -12.62
C GLY A 94 -7.33 -11.70 -11.77
N ARG A 95 -6.37 -12.55 -12.11
CA ARG A 95 -6.02 -13.75 -11.34
C ARG A 95 -5.47 -13.38 -9.95
N ALA A 96 -4.64 -12.33 -9.87
CA ALA A 96 -4.16 -11.83 -8.59
C ALA A 96 -5.32 -11.43 -7.67
N CYS A 97 -6.30 -10.67 -8.19
CA CYS A 97 -7.49 -10.26 -7.42
C CYS A 97 -8.30 -11.46 -6.92
N GLN A 98 -8.62 -12.41 -7.80
CA GLN A 98 -9.41 -13.59 -7.42
C GLN A 98 -8.73 -14.41 -6.31
N ARG A 99 -7.43 -14.56 -6.37
CA ARG A 99 -6.66 -15.28 -5.36
C ARG A 99 -6.50 -14.48 -4.06
N ALA A 100 -6.39 -13.16 -4.15
CA ALA A 100 -6.26 -12.28 -2.98
C ALA A 100 -7.53 -12.30 -2.12
N LEU A 101 -8.71 -12.48 -2.71
CA LEU A 101 -9.99 -12.59 -1.98
C LEU A 101 -10.03 -13.72 -0.94
N ALA A 102 -9.21 -14.76 -1.11
CA ALA A 102 -9.15 -15.89 -0.19
C ALA A 102 -8.16 -15.70 0.97
N LEU A 103 -7.43 -14.57 1.02
CA LEU A 103 -6.43 -14.31 2.05
C LEU A 103 -7.06 -13.78 3.33
N ASP A 104 -6.44 -14.12 4.46
CA ASP A 104 -6.87 -13.65 5.76
C ASP A 104 -6.50 -12.17 5.96
N ARG A 105 -7.52 -11.36 6.23
CA ARG A 105 -7.41 -9.91 6.46
C ARG A 105 -6.60 -9.58 7.71
N GLU A 106 -6.61 -10.43 8.71
CA GLU A 106 -5.87 -10.22 9.95
C GLU A 106 -4.35 -10.32 9.72
N ASN A 107 -3.89 -11.24 8.87
CA ASN A 107 -2.49 -11.34 8.46
C ASN A 107 -1.99 -10.04 7.79
N CYS A 108 -2.85 -9.39 6.99
CA CYS A 108 -2.52 -8.11 6.36
C CYS A 108 -2.31 -7.03 7.42
N ARG A 109 -3.21 -6.93 8.39
CA ARG A 109 -3.15 -5.94 9.48
C ARG A 109 -1.91 -6.12 10.34
N GLN A 110 -1.67 -7.34 10.81
CA GLN A 110 -0.49 -7.66 11.63
C GLN A 110 0.82 -7.34 10.90
N TYR A 111 0.89 -7.64 9.62
CA TYR A 111 2.05 -7.29 8.81
C TYR A 111 2.26 -5.77 8.73
N ALA A 112 1.22 -5.00 8.48
CA ALA A 112 1.31 -3.54 8.39
C ALA A 112 1.73 -2.91 9.73
N GLU A 113 1.31 -3.44 10.87
CA GLU A 113 1.72 -2.98 12.21
C GLU A 113 3.23 -3.12 12.44
N LEU A 114 3.88 -4.11 11.82
CA LEU A 114 5.33 -4.27 11.87
C LEU A 114 6.08 -3.24 11.03
N HIS A 115 5.39 -2.54 10.11
CA HIS A 115 5.95 -1.56 9.18
C HIS A 115 5.44 -0.14 9.43
N CYS A 116 5.05 0.18 10.66
CA CYS A 116 4.57 1.49 11.03
C CYS A 116 5.71 2.51 11.19
N TRP A 117 5.37 3.80 11.08
CA TRP A 117 6.34 4.91 11.19
C TRP A 117 7.17 4.87 12.47
N ARG A 118 6.60 4.44 13.60
CA ARG A 118 7.33 4.30 14.87
C ARG A 118 8.48 3.30 14.72
N LYS A 119 8.22 2.13 14.16
CA LYS A 119 9.24 1.10 13.94
C LYS A 119 10.34 1.56 13.00
N SER A 120 9.96 2.27 11.92
CA SER A 120 10.93 2.86 11.00
C SER A 120 11.81 3.92 11.69
N ALA A 121 11.22 4.76 12.53
CA ALA A 121 11.94 5.76 13.31
C ALA A 121 12.89 5.10 14.34
N ASP A 122 12.41 4.08 15.07
CA ASP A 122 13.22 3.34 16.05
C ASP A 122 14.42 2.67 15.37
N GLN A 123 14.19 2.06 14.21
CA GLN A 123 15.26 1.46 13.41
C GLN A 123 16.28 2.50 12.93
N PHE A 124 15.81 3.64 12.43
CA PHE A 124 16.68 4.73 12.02
C PHE A 124 17.55 5.21 13.18
N VAL A 125 16.94 5.48 14.35
CA VAL A 125 17.66 5.93 15.55
C VAL A 125 18.69 4.88 16.00
N SER A 126 18.36 3.59 15.93
CA SER A 126 19.29 2.51 16.33
C SER A 126 20.55 2.44 15.48
N HIS A 127 20.51 2.97 14.26
CA HIS A 127 21.66 3.03 13.35
C HIS A 127 22.46 4.34 13.46
N LEU A 128 22.02 5.31 14.27
CA LEU A 128 22.78 6.54 14.49
C LEU A 128 24.00 6.26 15.40
N ALA A 129 25.18 6.55 14.91
CA ALA A 129 26.38 6.52 15.73
C ALA A 129 26.37 7.69 16.73
N PRO A 130 26.72 7.50 18.01
CA PRO A 130 26.89 8.59 18.96
C PRO A 130 27.95 9.56 18.39
N ARG A 131 27.61 10.83 18.31
CA ARG A 131 28.60 11.85 17.97
C ARG A 131 29.60 11.98 19.11
N THR A 132 30.85 11.60 18.89
CA THR A 132 31.93 11.92 19.81
C THR A 132 32.01 13.44 19.95
N PRO A 133 31.91 14.04 21.16
CA PRO A 133 32.10 15.47 21.31
C PRO A 133 33.48 15.82 20.72
N LEU A 134 33.52 16.74 19.78
CA LEU A 134 34.77 17.38 19.37
C LEU A 134 35.31 18.01 20.64
N GLY A 135 36.48 17.50 21.10
CA GLY A 135 37.16 18.10 22.23
C GLY A 135 37.39 19.57 21.92
N LEU A 136 36.68 20.43 22.68
CA LEU A 136 37.04 21.83 22.75
C LEU A 136 38.38 21.85 23.47
N GLU A 137 39.49 21.92 22.74
CA GLU A 137 40.78 22.32 23.33
C GLU A 137 40.52 23.70 23.95
N GLN A 138 40.59 23.76 25.26
CA GLN A 138 40.58 25.03 25.99
C GLN A 138 41.86 25.77 25.60
N PRO A 139 41.78 27.03 25.19
CA PRO A 139 42.98 27.84 24.99
C PRO A 139 43.69 28.00 26.33
N VAL A 140 44.98 27.75 26.32
CA VAL A 140 45.96 28.00 27.40
C VAL A 140 46.06 29.49 27.64
#